data_e83ece7ed4203337679be78e36fc9471
#
_entry.id   e83ece7ed4203337679be78e36fc9471
#
_cell.length_a   1.000
_cell.length_b   1.000
_cell.length_c   1.000
_cell.angle_alpha   90.00
_cell.angle_beta   90.00
_cell.angle_gamma   90.00
#
_symmetry.space_group_name_H-M   'P 1'
#
loop_
_entity.id
_entity.type
_entity.pdbx_description
1 polymer ?
#
loop_
_entity_poly.entity_id
_entity_poly.type
_entity_poly.pdbx_seq_one_letter_code
_entity_poly.pdbx_strand_id
1 'polypeptide(L)'
;PKVRKRACEKQNAFFLKIEEQLDSLYDRLVKNRTEQARILGFDSYTELGYLRMQRNSYGREQVENLRRQVKKYWVPFSEQLYENRRNRLGVDHMYYADELVYGKEGNPQPKGTPEEILEQGRRMYSELSKETKEFFDFMMENQLLDVFGRKTKAVGGYMTYIPDYHAPFIF
;
A
#
# COMPACT_ATOMS: atom_id res chain seq x y z
N PRO A 1 -14.17 -14.69 13.14
CA PRO A 1 -13.08 -14.38 14.08
C PRO A 1 -12.04 -15.50 14.20
N LYS A 2 -12.45 -16.75 14.53
CA LYS A 2 -11.52 -17.86 14.79
C LYS A 2 -10.59 -18.20 13.61
N VAL A 3 -11.10 -18.19 12.38
CA VAL A 3 -10.30 -18.49 11.17
C VAL A 3 -9.23 -17.41 10.93
N ARG A 4 -9.60 -16.13 11.01
CA ARG A 4 -8.66 -15.00 10.85
C ARG A 4 -7.56 -15.04 11.91
N LYS A 5 -7.93 -15.21 13.20
CA LYS A 5 -6.97 -15.33 14.29
C LYS A 5 -5.98 -16.46 14.03
N ARG A 6 -6.47 -17.67 13.69
CA ARG A 6 -5.61 -18.81 13.37
C ARG A 6 -4.70 -18.57 12.16
N ALA A 7 -5.16 -17.85 11.15
CA ALA A 7 -4.33 -17.49 10.00
C ALA A 7 -3.17 -16.55 10.42
N CYS A 8 -3.47 -15.50 11.20
CA CYS A 8 -2.45 -14.60 11.75
C CYS A 8 -1.45 -15.35 12.66
N GLU A 9 -1.92 -16.22 13.54
CA GLU A 9 -1.06 -17.03 14.41
C GLU A 9 -0.10 -17.91 13.60
N LYS A 10 -0.58 -18.53 12.52
CA LYS A 10 0.27 -19.35 11.63
C LYS A 10 1.30 -18.50 10.87
N GLN A 11 0.90 -17.34 10.40
CA GLN A 11 1.80 -16.41 9.72
C GLN A 11 2.89 -15.92 10.68
N ASN A 12 2.52 -15.49 11.87
CA ASN A 12 3.46 -15.05 12.89
C ASN A 12 4.42 -16.19 13.31
N ALA A 13 3.90 -17.40 13.50
CA ALA A 13 4.72 -18.56 13.82
C ALA A 13 5.74 -18.90 12.72
N PHE A 14 5.42 -18.63 11.46
CA PHE A 14 6.38 -18.73 10.36
C PHE A 14 7.51 -17.71 10.50
N PHE A 15 7.18 -16.43 10.72
CA PHE A 15 8.20 -15.38 10.89
C PHE A 15 9.10 -15.63 12.10
N LEU A 16 8.55 -16.09 13.22
CA LEU A 16 9.34 -16.46 14.40
C LEU A 16 10.36 -17.57 14.11
N LYS A 17 10.06 -18.49 13.19
CA LYS A 17 11.01 -19.56 12.81
C LYS A 17 12.22 -19.05 12.03
N ILE A 18 12.09 -17.92 11.35
CA ILE A 18 13.15 -17.34 10.53
C ILE A 18 13.66 -16.00 11.09
N GLU A 19 13.28 -15.66 12.33
CA GLU A 19 13.60 -14.40 12.98
C GLU A 19 15.11 -14.12 12.98
N GLU A 20 15.93 -15.06 13.43
CA GLU A 20 17.39 -14.93 13.45
C GLU A 20 17.98 -14.67 12.04
N GLN A 21 17.40 -15.28 11.00
CA GLN A 21 17.83 -15.06 9.61
C GLN A 21 17.48 -13.65 9.16
N LEU A 22 16.26 -13.17 9.46
CA LEU A 22 15.81 -11.82 9.14
C LEU A 22 16.65 -10.77 9.86
N ASP A 23 16.92 -10.97 11.15
CA ASP A 23 17.73 -10.07 11.95
C ASP A 23 19.16 -9.99 11.42
N SER A 24 19.77 -11.13 11.10
CA SER A 24 21.10 -11.19 10.49
C SER A 24 21.14 -10.45 9.15
N LEU A 25 20.13 -10.64 8.29
CA LEU A 25 20.03 -9.94 7.01
C LEU A 25 19.87 -8.43 7.19
N TYR A 26 19.05 -8.02 8.16
CA TYR A 26 18.83 -6.61 8.46
C TYR A 26 20.11 -5.96 9.00
N ASP A 27 20.82 -6.59 9.92
CA ASP A 27 22.10 -6.10 10.45
C ASP A 27 23.14 -5.93 9.32
N ARG A 28 23.24 -6.92 8.45
CA ARG A 28 24.13 -6.84 7.26
C ARG A 28 23.75 -5.70 6.33
N LEU A 29 22.45 -5.47 6.14
CA LEU A 29 21.95 -4.36 5.32
C LEU A 29 22.31 -3.01 5.94
N VAL A 30 22.15 -2.86 7.26
CA VAL A 30 22.52 -1.63 7.98
C VAL A 30 24.02 -1.36 7.87
N LYS A 31 24.87 -2.38 8.09
CA LYS A 31 26.32 -2.28 7.95
C LYS A 31 26.74 -1.87 6.54
N ASN A 32 26.19 -2.54 5.54
CA ASN A 32 26.46 -2.23 4.12
C ASN A 32 26.06 -0.79 3.77
N ARG A 33 24.87 -0.36 4.18
CA ARG A 33 24.39 1.00 3.93
C ARG A 33 25.21 2.06 4.66
N THR A 34 25.65 1.78 5.88
CA THR A 34 26.55 2.67 6.63
C THR A 34 27.88 2.84 5.92
N GLU A 35 28.44 1.76 5.38
CA GLU A 35 29.68 1.82 4.62
C GLU A 35 29.52 2.58 3.30
N GLN A 36 28.43 2.38 2.58
CA GLN A 36 28.10 3.18 1.38
C GLN A 36 28.07 4.68 1.70
N ALA A 37 27.46 5.07 2.82
CA ALA A 37 27.40 6.46 3.25
C ALA A 37 28.81 7.03 3.50
N ARG A 38 29.67 6.31 4.22
CA ARG A 38 31.05 6.71 4.50
C ARG A 38 31.88 6.88 3.22
N ILE A 39 31.81 5.92 2.31
CA ILE A 39 32.53 5.99 1.01
C ILE A 39 32.10 7.23 0.23
N LEU A 40 30.85 7.64 0.32
CA LEU A 40 30.30 8.81 -0.37
C LEU A 40 30.46 10.13 0.42
N GLY A 41 31.14 10.10 1.58
CA GLY A 41 31.43 11.28 2.39
C GLY A 41 30.27 11.77 3.26
N PHE A 42 29.31 10.92 3.58
CA PHE A 42 28.21 11.22 4.48
C PHE A 42 28.48 10.70 5.90
N ASP A 43 28.08 11.43 6.92
CA ASP A 43 28.21 11.01 8.33
C ASP A 43 27.26 9.85 8.66
N SER A 44 26.12 9.79 7.99
CA SER A 44 25.14 8.70 8.18
C SER A 44 24.42 8.31 6.90
N TYR A 45 23.94 7.06 6.83
CA TYR A 45 23.09 6.65 5.75
C TYR A 45 21.75 7.39 5.71
N THR A 46 21.31 7.99 6.80
CA THR A 46 20.06 8.78 6.83
C THR A 46 20.10 9.92 5.81
N GLU A 47 21.20 10.66 5.73
CA GLU A 47 21.38 11.76 4.79
C GLU A 47 21.42 11.26 3.34
N LEU A 48 22.26 10.26 3.07
CA LEU A 48 22.32 9.63 1.77
C LEU A 48 20.96 9.04 1.36
N GLY A 49 20.22 8.45 2.32
CA GLY A 49 18.90 7.88 2.13
C GLY A 49 17.86 8.92 1.69
N TYR A 50 17.91 10.13 2.23
CA TYR A 50 17.05 11.23 1.80
C TYR A 50 17.30 11.58 0.31
N LEU A 51 18.56 11.70 -0.08
CA LEU A 51 18.92 11.97 -1.49
C LEU A 51 18.50 10.83 -2.41
N ARG A 52 18.73 9.58 -2.02
CA ARG A 52 18.31 8.40 -2.81
C ARG A 52 16.79 8.27 -2.95
N MET A 53 16.03 8.80 -2.01
CA MET A 53 14.56 8.91 -2.11
C MET A 53 14.11 10.18 -2.85
N GLN A 54 15.03 10.91 -3.49
CA GLN A 54 14.75 12.15 -4.22
C GLN A 54 14.09 13.25 -3.36
N ARG A 55 14.39 13.27 -2.07
CA ARG A 55 13.91 14.28 -1.12
C ARG A 55 14.81 15.50 -1.15
N ASN A 56 14.80 16.20 -2.27
CA ASN A 56 15.74 17.31 -2.52
C ASN A 56 15.23 18.66 -2.00
N SER A 57 13.91 18.81 -1.81
CA SER A 57 13.27 20.06 -1.38
C SER A 57 12.96 20.13 0.11
N TYR A 58 13.18 19.06 0.86
CA TYR A 58 12.97 19.02 2.30
C TYR A 58 13.90 18.01 2.97
N GLY A 59 14.26 18.27 4.22
CA GLY A 59 15.19 17.46 4.98
C GLY A 59 14.55 16.78 6.20
N ARG A 60 15.41 16.32 7.10
CA ARG A 60 15.04 15.61 8.32
C ARG A 60 14.11 16.43 9.23
N GLU A 61 14.40 17.72 9.39
CA GLU A 61 13.64 18.62 10.28
C GLU A 61 12.17 18.71 9.87
N GLN A 62 11.91 18.90 8.59
CA GLN A 62 10.54 18.96 8.05
C GLN A 62 9.80 17.63 8.25
N VAL A 63 10.48 16.50 8.07
CA VAL A 63 9.90 15.18 8.34
C VAL A 63 9.65 14.94 9.83
N GLU A 64 10.54 15.42 10.72
CA GLU A 64 10.31 15.37 12.17
C GLU A 64 9.12 16.21 12.58
N ASN A 65 8.94 17.39 11.98
CA ASN A 65 7.77 18.22 12.20
C ASN A 65 6.49 17.51 11.75
N LEU A 66 6.48 16.92 10.55
CA LEU A 66 5.36 16.12 10.07
C LEU A 66 5.02 14.99 11.05
N ARG A 67 6.01 14.24 11.53
CA ARG A 67 5.79 13.16 12.52
C ARG A 67 5.19 13.66 13.83
N ARG A 68 5.62 14.83 14.32
CA ARG A 68 5.03 15.46 15.51
C ARG A 68 3.56 15.81 15.28
N GLN A 69 3.23 16.34 14.10
CA GLN A 69 1.83 16.65 13.76
C GLN A 69 0.99 15.39 13.65
N VAL A 70 1.50 14.34 12.98
CA VAL A 70 0.82 13.04 12.90
C VAL A 70 0.54 12.48 14.29
N LYS A 71 1.53 12.45 15.16
CA LYS A 71 1.34 11.97 16.55
C LYS A 71 0.34 12.83 17.34
N LYS A 72 0.34 14.13 17.14
CA LYS A 72 -0.52 15.06 17.88
C LYS A 72 -1.97 15.06 17.40
N TYR A 73 -2.19 14.97 16.10
CA TYR A 73 -3.52 15.19 15.50
C TYR A 73 -4.08 13.92 14.85
N TRP A 74 -3.27 13.22 14.09
CA TRP A 74 -3.75 12.07 13.32
C TRP A 74 -3.92 10.81 14.16
N VAL A 75 -3.00 10.53 15.07
CA VAL A 75 -3.10 9.34 15.94
C VAL A 75 -4.35 9.38 16.80
N PRO A 76 -4.67 10.46 17.56
CA PRO A 76 -5.92 10.50 18.32
C PRO A 76 -7.17 10.40 17.46
N PHE A 77 -7.16 11.00 16.27
CA PHE A 77 -8.27 10.86 15.33
C PHE A 77 -8.43 9.40 14.84
N SER A 78 -7.33 8.72 14.53
CA SER A 78 -7.35 7.31 14.14
C SER A 78 -7.86 6.42 15.28
N GLU A 79 -7.45 6.66 16.51
CA GLU A 79 -7.94 5.96 17.70
C GLU A 79 -9.47 6.09 17.83
N GLN A 80 -10.01 7.29 17.60
CA GLN A 80 -11.47 7.48 17.60
C GLN A 80 -12.16 6.70 16.46
N LEU A 81 -11.55 6.61 15.26
CA LEU A 81 -12.10 5.80 14.18
C LEU A 81 -12.08 4.31 14.53
N TYR A 82 -11.04 3.82 15.18
CA TYR A 82 -10.96 2.42 15.67
C TYR A 82 -12.03 2.17 16.73
N GLU A 83 -12.22 3.08 17.66
CA GLU A 83 -13.25 2.96 18.69
C GLU A 83 -14.67 2.96 18.08
N ASN A 84 -14.95 3.84 17.15
CA ASN A 84 -16.21 3.86 16.41
C ASN A 84 -16.45 2.54 15.66
N ARG A 85 -15.39 1.97 15.07
CA ARG A 85 -15.46 0.66 14.39
C ARG A 85 -15.70 -0.47 15.39
N ARG A 86 -15.01 -0.48 16.53
CA ARG A 86 -15.20 -1.43 17.61
C ARG A 86 -16.67 -1.46 18.07
N ASN A 87 -17.23 -0.28 18.32
CA ASN A 87 -18.63 -0.12 18.75
C ASN A 87 -19.61 -0.59 17.66
N ARG A 88 -19.37 -0.23 16.39
CA ARG A 88 -20.19 -0.68 15.26
C ARG A 88 -20.17 -2.20 15.09
N LEU A 89 -19.02 -2.84 15.29
CA LEU A 89 -18.89 -4.30 15.24
C LEU A 89 -19.50 -4.99 16.46
N GLY A 90 -19.68 -4.28 17.58
CA GLY A 90 -20.22 -4.83 18.83
C GLY A 90 -19.26 -5.82 19.48
N VAL A 91 -17.95 -5.54 19.44
CA VAL A 91 -16.91 -6.36 20.06
C VAL A 91 -16.25 -5.62 21.22
N ASP A 92 -15.86 -6.35 22.27
CA ASP A 92 -15.20 -5.75 23.43
C ASP A 92 -13.79 -5.28 23.14
N HIS A 93 -13.09 -5.98 22.22
CA HIS A 93 -11.73 -5.68 21.85
C HIS A 93 -11.49 -5.94 20.36
N MET A 94 -10.73 -5.04 19.72
CA MET A 94 -10.23 -5.21 18.36
C MET A 94 -8.83 -5.79 18.40
N TYR A 95 -8.64 -6.93 17.75
CA TYR A 95 -7.33 -7.56 17.57
C TYR A 95 -6.76 -7.16 16.19
N TYR A 96 -5.44 -7.32 16.02
CA TYR A 96 -4.78 -7.15 14.73
C TYR A 96 -5.47 -7.95 13.60
N ALA A 97 -5.91 -9.17 13.90
CA ALA A 97 -6.65 -10.01 12.97
C ALA A 97 -8.00 -9.42 12.50
N ASP A 98 -8.50 -8.40 13.18
CA ASP A 98 -9.78 -7.76 12.85
C ASP A 98 -9.61 -6.42 12.10
N GLU A 99 -8.38 -6.03 11.80
CA GLU A 99 -8.07 -4.73 11.18
C GLU A 99 -8.83 -4.50 9.86
N LEU A 100 -9.01 -5.54 9.06
CA LEU A 100 -9.71 -5.46 7.78
C LEU A 100 -11.22 -5.75 7.87
N VAL A 101 -11.81 -5.74 9.06
CA VAL A 101 -13.24 -5.98 9.25
C VAL A 101 -13.96 -4.66 9.51
N TYR A 102 -14.85 -4.26 8.59
CA TYR A 102 -15.53 -2.97 8.65
C TYR A 102 -17.00 -3.05 9.05
N GLY A 103 -17.68 -4.17 8.82
CA GLY A 103 -19.10 -4.34 9.13
C GLY A 103 -19.41 -5.70 9.74
N LYS A 104 -20.51 -5.78 10.49
CA LYS A 104 -21.00 -7.04 11.10
C LYS A 104 -21.33 -8.10 10.05
N GLU A 105 -21.94 -7.67 8.97
CA GLU A 105 -22.38 -8.52 7.85
C GLU A 105 -21.24 -8.79 6.84
N GLY A 106 -20.03 -8.34 7.15
CA GLY A 106 -18.86 -8.41 6.27
C GLY A 106 -18.52 -7.07 5.63
N ASN A 107 -17.48 -7.10 4.81
CA ASN A 107 -17.05 -5.92 4.06
C ASN A 107 -17.88 -5.75 2.79
N PRO A 108 -18.02 -4.53 2.27
CA PRO A 108 -18.57 -4.29 0.96
C PRO A 108 -17.88 -5.15 -0.10
N GLN A 109 -18.66 -5.72 -0.99
CA GLN A 109 -18.18 -6.53 -2.10
C GLN A 109 -18.51 -5.83 -3.41
N PRO A 110 -17.62 -5.87 -4.41
CA PRO A 110 -17.96 -5.43 -5.75
C PRO A 110 -19.20 -6.18 -6.28
N LYS A 111 -20.06 -5.49 -6.99
CA LYS A 111 -21.23 -6.08 -7.64
C LYS A 111 -20.94 -6.29 -9.12
N GLY A 112 -21.34 -7.43 -9.65
CA GLY A 112 -21.15 -7.78 -11.04
C GLY A 112 -19.89 -8.62 -11.32
N THR A 113 -19.74 -9.03 -12.56
CA THR A 113 -18.54 -9.70 -13.06
C THR A 113 -17.39 -8.70 -13.21
N PRO A 114 -16.14 -9.15 -13.31
CA PRO A 114 -15.01 -8.25 -13.59
C PRO A 114 -15.22 -7.40 -14.86
N GLU A 115 -15.81 -7.97 -15.90
CA GLU A 115 -16.12 -7.29 -17.16
C GLU A 115 -17.20 -6.20 -16.97
N GLU A 116 -18.26 -6.51 -16.20
CA GLU A 116 -19.27 -5.52 -15.83
C GLU A 116 -18.71 -4.36 -14.99
N ILE A 117 -17.74 -4.64 -14.11
CA ILE A 117 -17.05 -3.60 -13.33
C ILE A 117 -16.24 -2.69 -14.25
N LEU A 118 -15.52 -3.24 -15.23
CA LEU A 118 -14.79 -2.44 -16.23
C LEU A 118 -15.73 -1.58 -17.08
N GLU A 119 -16.86 -2.12 -17.50
CA GLU A 119 -17.86 -1.36 -18.26
C GLU A 119 -18.51 -0.25 -17.41
N GLN A 120 -18.74 -0.47 -16.12
CA GLN A 120 -19.14 0.61 -15.20
C GLN A 120 -18.05 1.69 -15.08
N GLY A 121 -16.79 1.30 -15.03
CA GLY A 121 -15.66 2.21 -15.09
C GLY A 121 -15.68 3.07 -16.37
N ARG A 122 -15.85 2.44 -17.52
CA ARG A 122 -15.98 3.12 -18.81
C ARG A 122 -17.11 4.15 -18.83
N ARG A 123 -18.27 3.77 -18.29
CA ARG A 123 -19.40 4.67 -18.14
C ARG A 123 -19.06 5.88 -17.25
N MET A 124 -18.48 5.64 -16.08
CA MET A 124 -18.08 6.71 -15.15
C MET A 124 -17.12 7.70 -15.80
N TYR A 125 -16.09 7.21 -16.50
CA TYR A 125 -15.14 8.08 -17.22
C TYR A 125 -15.83 8.85 -18.37
N SER A 126 -16.83 8.26 -19.02
CA SER A 126 -17.60 8.93 -20.07
C SER A 126 -18.50 10.05 -19.53
N GLU A 127 -18.98 9.90 -18.29
CA GLU A 127 -19.81 10.91 -17.61
C GLU A 127 -18.97 12.07 -17.06
N LEU A 128 -17.66 11.87 -16.80
CA LEU A 128 -16.77 12.91 -16.29
C LEU A 128 -16.41 13.95 -17.34
N SER A 129 -15.89 13.53 -18.48
CA SER A 129 -15.58 14.42 -19.61
C SER A 129 -15.33 13.61 -20.89
N LYS A 130 -15.29 14.32 -22.03
CA LYS A 130 -14.93 13.74 -23.32
C LYS A 130 -13.50 13.19 -23.30
N GLU A 131 -12.57 13.93 -22.72
CA GLU A 131 -11.15 13.59 -22.66
C GLU A 131 -10.92 12.32 -21.81
N THR A 132 -11.59 12.20 -20.67
CA THR A 132 -11.48 11.00 -19.81
C THR A 132 -12.11 9.79 -20.47
N LYS A 133 -13.21 9.97 -21.24
CA LYS A 133 -13.81 8.92 -22.06
C LYS A 133 -12.83 8.42 -23.12
N GLU A 134 -12.27 9.33 -23.93
CA GLU A 134 -11.32 9.00 -24.99
C GLU A 134 -10.09 8.27 -24.42
N PHE A 135 -9.58 8.74 -23.29
CA PHE A 135 -8.45 8.09 -22.61
C PHE A 135 -8.80 6.67 -22.14
N PHE A 136 -9.95 6.47 -21.47
CA PHE A 136 -10.34 5.16 -20.97
C PHE A 136 -10.65 4.18 -22.12
N ASP A 137 -11.33 4.65 -23.18
CA ASP A 137 -11.57 3.86 -24.38
C ASP A 137 -10.23 3.41 -25.01
N PHE A 138 -9.26 4.32 -25.14
CA PHE A 138 -7.92 4.01 -25.63
C PHE A 138 -7.24 2.91 -24.79
N MET A 139 -7.33 2.99 -23.46
CA MET A 139 -6.76 2.00 -22.55
C MET A 139 -7.38 0.62 -22.75
N MET A 140 -8.70 0.56 -22.93
CA MET A 140 -9.44 -0.68 -23.13
C MET A 140 -9.15 -1.31 -24.50
N GLU A 141 -9.21 -0.51 -25.58
CA GLU A 141 -9.02 -0.95 -26.96
C GLU A 141 -7.60 -1.47 -27.21
N ASN A 142 -6.61 -0.87 -26.56
CA ASN A 142 -5.21 -1.28 -26.69
C ASN A 142 -4.76 -2.30 -25.64
N GLN A 143 -5.68 -2.86 -24.83
CA GLN A 143 -5.38 -3.86 -23.80
C GLN A 143 -4.31 -3.42 -22.79
N LEU A 144 -4.34 -2.14 -22.41
CA LEU A 144 -3.38 -1.54 -21.48
C LEU A 144 -3.75 -1.75 -20.00
N LEU A 145 -4.76 -2.59 -19.74
CA LEU A 145 -5.26 -2.95 -18.42
C LEU A 145 -5.15 -4.47 -18.22
N ASP A 146 -4.21 -4.90 -17.37
CA ASP A 146 -4.15 -6.29 -16.89
C ASP A 146 -4.65 -6.34 -15.43
N VAL A 147 -5.96 -6.28 -15.23
CA VAL A 147 -6.59 -6.15 -13.91
C VAL A 147 -7.23 -7.44 -13.39
N PHE A 148 -7.24 -8.52 -14.19
CA PHE A 148 -7.82 -9.78 -13.77
C PHE A 148 -6.82 -10.69 -13.04
N GLY A 149 -7.27 -11.30 -11.93
CA GLY A 149 -6.49 -12.28 -11.19
C GLY A 149 -6.32 -13.59 -11.95
N ARG A 150 -5.14 -14.20 -11.89
CA ARG A 150 -4.82 -15.53 -12.41
C ARG A 150 -3.70 -16.19 -11.59
N LYS A 151 -3.55 -17.50 -11.68
CA LYS A 151 -2.55 -18.25 -10.89
C LYS A 151 -1.12 -17.76 -11.04
N THR A 152 -0.76 -17.27 -12.22
CA THR A 152 0.59 -16.82 -12.57
C THR A 152 0.81 -15.32 -12.34
N LYS A 153 -0.22 -14.59 -11.88
CA LYS A 153 -0.13 -13.16 -11.63
C LYS A 153 0.29 -12.91 -10.18
N ALA A 154 1.30 -12.08 -9.98
CA ALA A 154 1.70 -11.63 -8.65
C ALA A 154 0.60 -10.81 -7.98
N VAL A 155 0.56 -10.86 -6.65
CA VAL A 155 -0.34 -10.02 -5.85
C VAL A 155 0.20 -8.59 -5.84
N GLY A 156 -0.70 -7.63 -5.99
CA GLY A 156 -0.38 -6.21 -6.02
C GLY A 156 -0.88 -5.56 -7.31
N GLY A 157 -0.63 -4.28 -7.41
CA GLY A 157 -0.97 -3.50 -8.61
C GLY A 157 0.02 -2.36 -8.76
N TYR A 158 0.30 -1.99 -9.98
CA TYR A 158 1.12 -0.84 -10.31
C TYR A 158 0.66 -0.22 -11.64
N MET A 159 1.04 1.02 -11.84
CA MET A 159 0.95 1.69 -13.12
C MET A 159 2.35 2.09 -13.57
N THR A 160 2.65 1.91 -14.84
CA THR A 160 3.86 2.42 -15.47
C THR A 160 3.52 3.16 -16.76
N TYR A 161 4.34 4.14 -17.10
CA TYR A 161 4.24 4.83 -18.38
C TYR A 161 5.26 4.23 -19.34
N ILE A 162 4.83 3.92 -20.57
CA ILE A 162 5.68 3.36 -21.63
C ILE A 162 5.96 4.51 -22.64
N PRO A 163 7.14 5.14 -22.59
CA PRO A 163 7.45 6.35 -23.36
C PRO A 163 7.30 6.16 -24.87
N ASP A 164 7.79 5.05 -25.40
CA ASP A 164 7.79 4.78 -26.84
C ASP A 164 6.39 4.67 -27.46
N TYR A 165 5.41 4.30 -26.61
CA TYR A 165 4.00 4.18 -27.01
C TYR A 165 3.14 5.35 -26.53
N HIS A 166 3.71 6.29 -25.79
CA HIS A 166 2.99 7.39 -25.15
C HIS A 166 1.76 6.92 -24.36
N ALA A 167 1.84 5.74 -23.74
CA ALA A 167 0.73 5.08 -23.09
C ALA A 167 1.07 4.61 -21.68
N PRO A 168 0.15 4.71 -20.71
CA PRO A 168 0.29 4.03 -19.44
C PRO A 168 -0.14 2.56 -19.57
N PHE A 169 0.38 1.72 -18.67
CA PHE A 169 -0.06 0.34 -18.48
C PHE A 169 -0.41 0.12 -17.01
N ILE A 170 -1.54 -0.52 -16.74
CA ILE A 170 -2.01 -0.84 -15.39
C ILE A 170 -2.02 -2.35 -15.20
N PHE A 171 -1.30 -2.79 -14.13
CA PHE A 171 -1.20 -4.18 -13.70
C PHE A 171 -1.97 -4.40 -12.40
#